data_475aafa5cdabad7748952a6303719adb
#
_entry.id   475aafa5cdabad7748952a6303719adb
#
_cell.length_a   1.000
_cell.length_b   1.000
_cell.length_c   1.000
_cell.angle_alpha   90.00
_cell.angle_beta   90.00
_cell.angle_gamma   90.00
#
_symmetry.space_group_name_H-M   'P 1'
#
loop_
_entity.id
_entity.type
_entity.pdbx_description
1 polymer ?
#
loop_
_entity_poly.entity_id
_entity_poly.type
_entity_poly.pdbx_seq_one_letter_code
_entity_poly.pdbx_strand_id
1 'polypeptide(L)'
;MPLLRRQFLAGAAAALLPAQLRAQSTASLPFANGERQLVTLPGKRPMLALTLRPPQLETPFSVFNEGIITPNDAFFVRSSQAIMPTALDPAEFRLSIGGHVSAPVQLDLAALKRDFPVTEIVAVNQCSGNSRGFTEPRVSGGQWAHGAMGNARWTGVPLRVLLDHAGLLAGAEQVTFTGLDRPMLPSIPPFIKALDIDHARDGEVMVAYGMNGEDLPFLNGFPLRLVVPGYYGTYWTKHLSEITVLPAEYDGYWMKTAYRIPDNECACVEPGTRPQTTRPIGRMNTRSFLTSHQPAEHVRTGMVELRGIAFDGGSGIARVLVSGDGGANWQQARLGEDLGGYSFREWRLGLSLPGGTSEILVRAEASDGSTQPFEPRWQPSGYMRNVVERTALEVS
;
A
#
# COMPACT_ATOMS: atom_id res chain seq x y z
N MET A 1 -58.93 17.97 48.52
CA MET A 1 -57.85 16.98 48.44
C MET A 1 -57.88 16.33 47.05
N PRO A 2 -56.92 16.55 46.20
CA PRO A 2 -56.71 15.65 45.07
C PRO A 2 -55.29 15.08 45.09
N LEU A 3 -55.18 13.78 44.82
CA LEU A 3 -54.00 12.94 44.73
C LEU A 3 -53.19 13.25 43.47
N LEU A 4 -51.91 13.59 43.64
CA LEU A 4 -50.92 13.70 42.57
C LEU A 4 -50.54 12.33 42.06
N ARG A 5 -50.81 12.06 40.76
CA ARG A 5 -50.25 10.95 40.02
C ARG A 5 -48.82 11.30 39.58
N ARG A 6 -47.84 10.63 40.13
CA ARG A 6 -46.46 10.58 39.62
C ARG A 6 -46.41 9.60 38.44
N GLN A 7 -46.21 10.11 37.24
CA GLN A 7 -45.84 9.28 36.10
C GLN A 7 -44.33 9.04 36.12
N PHE A 8 -43.95 7.78 36.28
CA PHE A 8 -42.58 7.34 36.07
C PHE A 8 -42.35 7.22 34.57
N LEU A 9 -41.54 8.07 33.98
CA LEU A 9 -40.93 7.89 32.67
C LEU A 9 -39.73 6.92 32.83
N ALA A 10 -39.94 5.66 32.49
CA ALA A 10 -38.87 4.69 32.31
C ALA A 10 -38.18 4.99 30.98
N GLY A 11 -37.08 5.73 31.01
CA GLY A 11 -36.19 5.87 29.87
C GLY A 11 -35.44 4.59 29.65
N ALA A 12 -35.78 3.88 28.56
CA ALA A 12 -34.97 2.73 28.07
C ALA A 12 -33.64 3.27 27.51
N ALA A 13 -32.59 3.23 28.33
CA ALA A 13 -31.22 3.39 27.85
C ALA A 13 -30.87 2.14 27.03
N ALA A 14 -31.01 2.23 25.71
CA ALA A 14 -30.44 1.24 24.82
C ALA A 14 -28.92 1.28 24.98
N ALA A 15 -28.37 0.38 25.79
CA ALA A 15 -26.94 0.13 25.85
C ALA A 15 -26.50 -0.37 24.47
N LEU A 16 -25.85 0.49 23.70
CA LEU A 16 -25.09 0.09 22.52
C LEU A 16 -23.94 -0.83 23.00
N LEU A 17 -24.23 -2.12 23.05
CA LEU A 17 -23.18 -3.13 23.19
C LEU A 17 -22.21 -2.95 22.03
N PRO A 18 -20.89 -2.82 22.28
CA PRO A 18 -19.93 -2.80 21.22
C PRO A 18 -20.11 -4.09 20.42
N ALA A 19 -20.29 -3.96 19.10
CA ALA A 19 -20.31 -5.11 18.20
C ALA A 19 -19.09 -5.96 18.53
N GLN A 20 -19.30 -7.14 19.08
CA GLN A 20 -18.21 -8.06 19.41
C GLN A 20 -17.54 -8.43 18.09
N LEU A 21 -16.30 -7.97 17.89
CA LEU A 21 -15.39 -8.44 16.87
C LEU A 21 -15.19 -9.94 17.11
N ARG A 22 -15.98 -10.77 16.47
CA ARG A 22 -15.75 -12.22 16.47
C ARG A 22 -14.57 -12.45 15.54
N ALA A 23 -13.45 -12.88 16.09
CA ALA A 23 -12.41 -13.50 15.29
C ALA A 23 -13.05 -14.74 14.63
N GLN A 24 -13.20 -14.69 13.29
CA GLN A 24 -13.92 -15.75 12.58
C GLN A 24 -13.03 -16.96 12.31
N SER A 25 -11.71 -16.78 12.22
CA SER A 25 -10.72 -17.84 12.06
C SER A 25 -9.31 -17.26 12.25
N THR A 26 -8.33 -18.14 12.39
CA THR A 26 -6.91 -17.78 12.36
C THR A 26 -6.26 -18.31 11.09
N ALA A 27 -5.31 -17.54 10.54
CA ALA A 27 -4.41 -17.97 9.47
C ALA A 27 -2.99 -18.05 10.02
N SER A 28 -2.25 -19.08 9.63
CA SER A 28 -0.84 -19.25 9.98
C SER A 28 0.01 -18.84 8.78
N LEU A 29 0.86 -17.83 8.98
CA LEU A 29 1.80 -17.35 7.97
C LEU A 29 3.16 -18.05 8.18
N PRO A 30 3.94 -18.30 7.11
CA PRO A 30 5.14 -19.15 7.16
C PRO A 30 6.37 -18.42 7.71
N PHE A 31 6.24 -17.77 8.89
CA PHE A 31 7.35 -17.16 9.63
C PHE A 31 7.04 -17.11 11.13
N ALA A 32 8.06 -16.87 11.95
CA ALA A 32 7.92 -16.84 13.42
C ALA A 32 6.85 -15.81 13.85
N ASN A 33 5.96 -16.22 14.76
CA ASN A 33 4.78 -15.45 15.20
C ASN A 33 3.88 -15.04 14.04
N GLY A 34 3.68 -15.94 13.08
CA GLY A 34 2.88 -15.73 11.88
C GLY A 34 1.37 -15.95 12.05
N GLU A 35 0.89 -16.32 13.25
CA GLU A 35 -0.55 -16.45 13.48
C GLU A 35 -1.25 -15.09 13.37
N ARG A 36 -2.32 -15.04 12.57
CA ARG A 36 -3.13 -13.85 12.33
C ARG A 36 -4.60 -14.17 12.49
N GLN A 37 -5.32 -13.30 13.17
CA GLN A 37 -6.78 -13.35 13.20
C GLN A 37 -7.32 -12.79 11.88
N LEU A 38 -8.32 -13.48 11.33
CA LEU A 38 -9.17 -12.93 10.28
C LEU A 38 -10.26 -12.10 10.95
N VAL A 39 -10.32 -10.81 10.62
CA VAL A 39 -11.27 -9.87 11.21
C VAL A 39 -12.05 -9.15 10.12
N THR A 40 -13.32 -8.89 10.40
CA THR A 40 -14.19 -8.08 9.54
C THR A 40 -14.41 -6.73 10.20
N LEU A 41 -13.97 -5.65 9.54
CA LEU A 41 -14.27 -4.28 9.93
C LEU A 41 -15.32 -3.68 8.97
N PRO A 42 -16.00 -2.57 9.35
CA PRO A 42 -16.94 -1.90 8.45
C PRO A 42 -16.31 -1.61 7.07
N GLY A 43 -16.99 -2.04 6.01
CA GLY A 43 -16.51 -1.91 4.63
C GLY A 43 -15.38 -2.86 4.23
N LYS A 44 -15.05 -3.87 5.06
CA LYS A 44 -14.03 -4.88 4.77
C LYS A 44 -14.60 -6.30 4.89
N ARG A 45 -14.22 -7.17 3.94
CA ARG A 45 -14.34 -8.63 4.09
C ARG A 45 -13.36 -9.12 5.17
N PRO A 46 -13.35 -10.42 5.54
CA PRO A 46 -12.33 -10.95 6.46
C PRO A 46 -10.91 -10.66 5.95
N MET A 47 -10.14 -9.92 6.77
CA MET A 47 -8.76 -9.49 6.50
C MET A 47 -7.82 -10.02 7.57
N LEU A 48 -6.55 -10.24 7.22
CA LEU A 48 -5.51 -10.66 8.17
C LEU A 48 -5.10 -9.47 9.06
N ALA A 49 -5.37 -9.54 10.37
CA ALA A 49 -5.07 -8.45 11.29
C ALA A 49 -3.66 -8.55 11.87
N LEU A 50 -2.84 -7.51 11.67
CA LEU A 50 -1.62 -7.30 12.44
C LEU A 50 -1.94 -6.57 13.74
N THR A 51 -2.74 -5.51 13.67
CA THR A 51 -3.26 -4.77 14.82
C THR A 51 -4.67 -4.25 14.52
N LEU A 52 -5.45 -4.01 15.57
CA LEU A 52 -6.80 -3.45 15.44
C LEU A 52 -6.87 -1.98 15.85
N ARG A 53 -5.89 -1.48 16.61
CA ARG A 53 -5.82 -0.09 17.08
C ARG A 53 -4.38 0.41 17.03
N PRO A 54 -4.04 1.24 16.03
CA PRO A 54 -4.81 1.54 14.82
C PRO A 54 -4.94 0.30 13.91
N PRO A 55 -5.97 0.23 13.03
CA PRO A 55 -6.14 -0.93 12.18
C PRO A 55 -5.00 -1.06 11.19
N GLN A 56 -4.41 -2.26 11.16
CA GLN A 56 -3.42 -2.68 10.18
C GLN A 56 -3.83 -4.06 9.67
N LEU A 57 -4.39 -4.08 8.47
CA LEU A 57 -5.01 -5.24 7.87
C LEU A 57 -4.32 -5.60 6.58
N GLU A 58 -3.95 -6.86 6.44
CA GLU A 58 -3.34 -7.41 5.25
C GLU A 58 -4.39 -8.09 4.37
N THR A 59 -4.32 -7.87 3.07
CA THR A 59 -5.13 -8.57 2.07
C THR A 59 -4.78 -10.06 2.11
N PRO A 60 -5.75 -10.97 2.28
CA PRO A 60 -5.51 -12.40 2.08
C PRO A 60 -4.95 -12.64 0.68
N PHE A 61 -3.85 -13.39 0.56
CA PHE A 61 -3.08 -13.45 -0.68
C PHE A 61 -3.88 -14.06 -1.86
N SER A 62 -4.84 -14.94 -1.56
CA SER A 62 -5.77 -15.52 -2.55
C SER A 62 -6.62 -14.50 -3.30
N VAL A 63 -6.83 -13.30 -2.74
CA VAL A 63 -7.59 -12.21 -3.38
C VAL A 63 -6.94 -11.77 -4.69
N PHE A 64 -5.62 -11.88 -4.81
CA PHE A 64 -4.90 -11.53 -6.05
C PHE A 64 -5.18 -12.50 -7.22
N ASN A 65 -5.96 -13.56 -6.99
CA ASN A 65 -6.50 -14.44 -8.05
C ASN A 65 -7.91 -14.03 -8.50
N GLU A 66 -8.59 -13.10 -7.80
CA GLU A 66 -9.94 -12.65 -8.16
C GLU A 66 -9.92 -11.73 -9.39
N GLY A 67 -8.77 -11.10 -9.67
CA GLY A 67 -8.57 -10.22 -10.82
C GLY A 67 -7.43 -9.24 -10.60
N ILE A 68 -7.12 -8.48 -11.66
CA ILE A 68 -6.01 -7.52 -11.64
C ILE A 68 -6.28 -6.30 -10.73
N ILE A 69 -7.56 -5.96 -10.53
CA ILE A 69 -7.99 -4.89 -9.62
C ILE A 69 -8.37 -5.49 -8.28
N THR A 70 -7.73 -5.04 -7.22
CA THR A 70 -8.03 -5.47 -5.84
C THR A 70 -9.34 -4.83 -5.39
N PRO A 71 -10.37 -5.60 -4.99
CA PRO A 71 -11.64 -5.06 -4.51
C PRO A 71 -11.48 -4.11 -3.31
N ASN A 72 -12.31 -3.08 -3.22
CA ASN A 72 -12.27 -2.09 -2.15
C ASN A 72 -12.36 -2.70 -0.75
N ASP A 73 -13.21 -3.72 -0.60
CA ASP A 73 -13.40 -4.44 0.67
C ASP A 73 -12.25 -5.38 1.05
N ALA A 74 -11.38 -5.74 0.08
CA ALA A 74 -10.19 -6.57 0.29
C ALA A 74 -8.89 -5.76 0.28
N PHE A 75 -8.91 -4.46 -0.04
CA PHE A 75 -7.71 -3.65 -0.13
C PHE A 75 -7.09 -3.44 1.25
N PHE A 76 -5.78 -3.67 1.39
CA PHE A 76 -5.07 -3.60 2.66
C PHE A 76 -5.23 -2.24 3.37
N VAL A 77 -5.10 -2.24 4.69
CA VAL A 77 -5.17 -1.03 5.51
C VAL A 77 -3.87 -0.86 6.29
N ARG A 78 -3.24 0.30 6.11
CA ARG A 78 -2.07 0.72 6.89
C ARG A 78 -2.34 2.10 7.50
N SER A 79 -2.32 2.18 8.81
CA SER A 79 -2.45 3.45 9.54
C SER A 79 -1.09 3.94 9.99
N SER A 80 -0.79 5.22 9.75
CA SER A 80 0.52 5.82 10.04
C SER A 80 0.61 6.34 11.47
N GLN A 81 -0.50 6.82 12.02
CA GLN A 81 -0.61 7.34 13.38
C GLN A 81 -1.63 6.55 14.22
N ALA A 82 -1.54 6.71 15.54
CA ALA A 82 -2.35 5.95 16.48
C ALA A 82 -3.81 6.42 16.54
N ILE A 83 -4.04 7.73 16.39
CA ILE A 83 -5.38 8.32 16.41
C ILE A 83 -5.83 8.58 14.99
N MET A 84 -6.84 7.83 14.57
CA MET A 84 -7.49 7.95 13.28
C MET A 84 -8.80 8.72 13.42
N PRO A 85 -9.25 9.47 12.41
CA PRO A 85 -10.61 9.96 12.40
C PRO A 85 -11.59 8.78 12.49
N THR A 86 -12.68 8.95 13.22
CA THR A 86 -13.71 7.91 13.39
C THR A 86 -14.95 8.17 12.54
N ALA A 87 -15.17 9.43 12.18
CA ALA A 87 -16.19 9.89 11.26
C ALA A 87 -15.72 11.18 10.60
N LEU A 88 -16.16 11.45 9.40
CA LEU A 88 -15.90 12.68 8.65
C LEU A 88 -17.17 13.09 7.92
N ASP A 89 -17.58 14.34 8.08
CA ASP A 89 -18.62 14.94 7.26
C ASP A 89 -17.95 15.53 6.00
N PRO A 90 -18.22 15.01 4.80
CA PRO A 90 -17.65 15.54 3.56
C PRO A 90 -18.05 16.99 3.27
N ALA A 91 -19.18 17.47 3.81
CA ALA A 91 -19.61 18.86 3.64
C ALA A 91 -18.77 19.85 4.48
N GLU A 92 -18.28 19.41 5.63
CA GLU A 92 -17.41 20.20 6.50
C GLU A 92 -15.93 20.06 6.17
N PHE A 93 -15.58 19.02 5.40
CA PHE A 93 -14.20 18.76 5.05
C PHE A 93 -13.59 19.85 4.18
N ARG A 94 -12.33 20.23 4.47
CA ARG A 94 -11.55 21.21 3.68
C ARG A 94 -10.15 20.68 3.43
N LEU A 95 -9.69 20.84 2.18
CA LEU A 95 -8.30 20.67 1.77
C LEU A 95 -7.65 22.05 1.76
N SER A 96 -6.61 22.25 2.56
CA SER A 96 -5.81 23.47 2.57
C SER A 96 -4.57 23.31 1.71
N ILE A 97 -4.28 24.30 0.86
CA ILE A 97 -3.04 24.38 0.07
C ILE A 97 -2.39 25.72 0.40
N GLY A 98 -1.16 25.70 0.91
CA GLY A 98 -0.48 26.89 1.39
C GLY A 98 1.04 26.78 1.41
N GLY A 99 1.68 27.62 2.23
CA GLY A 99 3.12 27.73 2.32
C GLY A 99 3.69 28.68 1.29
N HIS A 100 4.71 28.25 0.53
CA HIS A 100 5.41 29.08 -0.47
C HIS A 100 4.63 29.22 -1.78
N VAL A 101 3.41 29.80 -1.68
CA VAL A 101 2.46 30.05 -2.78
C VAL A 101 1.98 31.49 -2.75
N SER A 102 1.56 32.03 -3.89
CA SER A 102 1.05 33.41 -4.01
C SER A 102 -0.41 33.56 -3.53
N ALA A 103 -1.21 32.50 -3.63
CA ALA A 103 -2.65 32.50 -3.31
C ALA A 103 -3.01 31.20 -2.53
N PRO A 104 -2.83 31.15 -1.20
CA PRO A 104 -3.30 30.03 -0.41
C PRO A 104 -4.78 29.78 -0.60
N VAL A 105 -5.18 28.53 -0.74
CA VAL A 105 -6.57 28.13 -1.01
C VAL A 105 -7.07 27.11 0.00
N GLN A 106 -8.40 27.15 0.24
CA GLN A 106 -9.13 26.08 0.89
C GLN A 106 -10.24 25.59 -0.05
N LEU A 107 -10.24 24.29 -0.30
CA LEU A 107 -11.18 23.65 -1.21
C LEU A 107 -12.09 22.70 -0.42
N ASP A 108 -13.39 22.80 -0.61
CA ASP A 108 -14.30 21.75 -0.22
C ASP A 108 -14.31 20.63 -1.27
N LEU A 109 -14.85 19.47 -0.90
CA LEU A 109 -14.85 18.29 -1.78
C LEU A 109 -15.68 18.54 -3.06
N ALA A 110 -16.77 19.31 -2.97
CA ALA A 110 -17.63 19.61 -4.10
C ALA A 110 -16.91 20.53 -5.11
N ALA A 111 -16.22 21.58 -4.64
CA ALA A 111 -15.40 22.45 -5.47
C ALA A 111 -14.26 21.67 -6.15
N LEU A 112 -13.59 20.79 -5.40
CA LEU A 112 -12.52 19.95 -5.97
C LEU A 112 -13.03 19.05 -7.11
N LYS A 113 -14.20 18.45 -6.95
CA LYS A 113 -14.81 17.58 -7.98
C LYS A 113 -15.39 18.36 -9.18
N ARG A 114 -15.81 19.61 -8.99
CA ARG A 114 -16.49 20.41 -10.01
C ARG A 114 -15.54 21.28 -10.84
N ASP A 115 -14.57 21.92 -10.18
CA ASP A 115 -13.81 23.04 -10.74
C ASP A 115 -12.45 22.63 -11.31
N PHE A 116 -12.02 21.38 -11.08
CA PHE A 116 -10.73 20.87 -11.51
C PHE A 116 -10.87 19.68 -12.48
N PRO A 117 -9.90 19.49 -13.40
CA PRO A 117 -9.93 18.37 -14.33
C PRO A 117 -9.80 17.03 -13.60
N VAL A 118 -10.65 16.09 -14.00
CA VAL A 118 -10.61 14.72 -13.48
C VAL A 118 -9.57 13.92 -14.23
N THR A 119 -8.79 13.13 -13.50
CA THR A 119 -7.91 12.11 -14.07
C THR A 119 -8.14 10.76 -13.41
N GLU A 120 -7.80 9.70 -14.12
CA GLU A 120 -7.88 8.34 -13.62
C GLU A 120 -6.59 7.60 -13.93
N ILE A 121 -6.12 6.80 -12.98
CA ILE A 121 -4.93 5.97 -13.13
C ILE A 121 -5.12 4.64 -12.42
N VAL A 122 -4.63 3.55 -13.02
CA VAL A 122 -4.51 2.27 -12.32
C VAL A 122 -3.11 2.17 -11.73
N ALA A 123 -3.01 2.04 -10.42
CA ALA A 123 -1.73 2.02 -9.76
C ALA A 123 -1.73 1.14 -8.50
N VAL A 124 -0.60 0.47 -8.31
CA VAL A 124 -0.29 -0.33 -7.12
C VAL A 124 0.06 0.58 -5.95
N ASN A 125 -0.61 0.36 -4.83
CA ASN A 125 -0.15 0.85 -3.54
C ASN A 125 0.47 -0.33 -2.77
N GLN A 126 1.74 -0.24 -2.40
CA GLN A 126 2.43 -1.25 -1.62
C GLN A 126 3.08 -0.62 -0.39
N CYS A 127 2.84 -1.20 0.79
CA CYS A 127 3.57 -0.83 2.00
C CYS A 127 5.08 -1.08 1.81
N SER A 128 5.93 -0.13 2.21
CA SER A 128 7.39 -0.30 2.15
C SER A 128 7.91 -1.52 2.92
N GLY A 129 7.16 -1.96 3.95
CA GLY A 129 7.45 -3.15 4.72
C GLY A 129 6.71 -4.41 4.26
N ASN A 130 6.08 -4.42 3.08
CA ASN A 130 5.44 -5.63 2.55
C ASN A 130 6.45 -6.78 2.49
N SER A 131 6.06 -7.96 2.98
CA SER A 131 6.91 -9.16 3.11
C SER A 131 8.06 -9.06 4.14
N ARG A 132 7.99 -8.11 5.09
CA ARG A 132 9.01 -8.00 6.16
C ARG A 132 9.07 -9.27 7.02
N GLY A 133 7.97 -10.01 7.19
CA GLY A 133 7.95 -11.28 7.92
C GLY A 133 8.94 -12.33 7.43
N PHE A 134 9.36 -12.23 6.16
CA PHE A 134 10.33 -13.13 5.52
C PHE A 134 11.78 -12.60 5.55
N THR A 135 12.07 -11.56 6.30
CA THR A 135 13.43 -11.02 6.42
C THR A 135 14.21 -11.81 7.47
N GLU A 136 15.33 -12.38 7.05
CA GLU A 136 16.23 -13.14 7.92
C GLU A 136 17.65 -12.55 7.85
N PRO A 137 18.31 -12.29 8.99
CA PRO A 137 17.76 -12.27 10.35
C PRO A 137 16.61 -11.28 10.50
N ARG A 138 15.66 -11.62 11.39
CA ARG A 138 14.44 -10.84 11.60
C ARG A 138 14.72 -9.42 12.04
N VAL A 139 13.94 -8.48 11.51
CA VAL A 139 14.01 -7.05 11.83
C VAL A 139 12.73 -6.55 12.52
N SER A 140 12.81 -5.41 13.19
CA SER A 140 11.67 -4.79 13.87
C SER A 140 10.64 -4.23 12.90
N GLY A 141 9.42 -3.96 13.40
CA GLY A 141 8.30 -3.39 12.65
C GLY A 141 7.19 -4.39 12.35
N GLY A 142 6.13 -3.95 11.68
CA GLY A 142 4.99 -4.79 11.32
C GLY A 142 5.41 -5.94 10.42
N GLN A 143 5.19 -7.16 10.88
CA GLN A 143 5.57 -8.40 10.17
C GLN A 143 4.49 -8.78 9.16
N TRP A 144 4.45 -8.06 8.04
CA TRP A 144 3.57 -8.34 6.92
C TRP A 144 4.03 -9.61 6.18
N ALA A 145 3.06 -10.38 5.67
CA ALA A 145 3.33 -11.34 4.62
C ALA A 145 3.36 -10.60 3.25
N HIS A 146 2.75 -11.15 2.22
CA HIS A 146 2.81 -10.56 0.88
C HIS A 146 1.62 -9.65 0.55
N GLY A 147 0.60 -9.57 1.41
CA GLY A 147 -0.67 -8.92 1.11
C GLY A 147 -0.77 -7.44 1.53
N ALA A 148 0.31 -6.81 2.03
CA ALA A 148 0.30 -5.37 2.30
C ALA A 148 0.46 -4.55 1.01
N MET A 149 -0.35 -4.87 0.01
CA MET A 149 -0.41 -4.24 -1.30
C MET A 149 -1.81 -4.36 -1.90
N GLY A 150 -2.06 -3.63 -2.95
CA GLY A 150 -3.25 -3.73 -3.77
C GLY A 150 -3.15 -2.83 -4.99
N ASN A 151 -3.81 -3.22 -6.07
CA ASN A 151 -3.90 -2.47 -7.32
C ASN A 151 -5.31 -1.91 -7.47
N ALA A 152 -5.46 -0.63 -7.69
CA ALA A 152 -6.78 -0.02 -7.82
C ALA A 152 -6.79 1.06 -8.90
N ARG A 153 -7.98 1.35 -9.38
CA ARG A 153 -8.30 2.48 -10.25
C ARG A 153 -8.58 3.70 -9.37
N TRP A 154 -7.72 4.69 -9.46
CA TRP A 154 -7.79 5.91 -8.67
C TRP A 154 -8.36 7.04 -9.50
N THR A 155 -9.37 7.75 -8.98
CA THR A 155 -9.99 8.90 -9.63
C THR A 155 -9.78 10.14 -8.79
N GLY A 156 -9.33 11.24 -9.39
CA GLY A 156 -9.03 12.47 -8.66
C GLY A 156 -8.55 13.61 -9.55
N VAL A 157 -7.82 14.55 -8.94
CA VAL A 157 -7.27 15.73 -9.60
C VAL A 157 -5.75 15.64 -9.63
N PRO A 158 -5.06 15.90 -10.75
CA PRO A 158 -3.61 15.96 -10.79
C PRO A 158 -3.07 17.00 -9.80
N LEU A 159 -2.09 16.62 -8.97
CA LEU A 159 -1.53 17.52 -7.96
C LEU A 159 -0.98 18.81 -8.57
N ARG A 160 -0.32 18.72 -9.73
CA ARG A 160 0.24 19.90 -10.43
C ARG A 160 -0.82 20.99 -10.68
N VAL A 161 -2.05 20.60 -11.01
CA VAL A 161 -3.13 21.57 -11.30
C VAL A 161 -3.53 22.33 -10.04
N LEU A 162 -3.55 21.65 -8.90
CA LEU A 162 -3.83 22.26 -7.61
C LEU A 162 -2.70 23.20 -7.16
N LEU A 163 -1.44 22.82 -7.38
CA LEU A 163 -0.28 23.65 -7.10
C LEU A 163 -0.22 24.89 -8.03
N ASP A 164 -0.52 24.71 -9.31
CA ASP A 164 -0.58 25.82 -10.27
C ASP A 164 -1.72 26.80 -9.93
N HIS A 165 -2.86 26.28 -9.45
CA HIS A 165 -3.98 27.11 -8.98
C HIS A 165 -3.62 27.94 -7.74
N ALA A 166 -2.83 27.40 -6.81
CA ALA A 166 -2.33 28.13 -5.65
C ALA A 166 -1.19 29.10 -5.99
N GLY A 167 -0.58 28.96 -7.17
CA GLY A 167 0.47 29.85 -7.69
C GLY A 167 1.80 29.68 -6.93
N LEU A 168 2.66 28.78 -7.38
CA LEU A 168 3.97 28.56 -6.77
C LEU A 168 4.85 29.80 -6.88
N LEU A 169 5.51 30.15 -5.76
CA LEU A 169 6.54 31.18 -5.74
C LEU A 169 7.89 30.63 -6.21
N ALA A 170 8.74 31.51 -6.72
CA ALA A 170 10.09 31.15 -7.14
C ALA A 170 10.90 30.61 -5.95
N GLY A 171 11.68 29.54 -6.17
CA GLY A 171 12.45 28.88 -5.11
C GLY A 171 11.65 27.84 -4.30
N ALA A 172 10.47 27.42 -4.77
CA ALA A 172 9.79 26.26 -4.19
C ALA A 172 10.65 24.99 -4.43
N GLU A 173 10.98 24.26 -3.36
CA GLU A 173 11.84 23.07 -3.41
C GLU A 173 11.07 21.78 -3.14
N GLN A 174 10.21 21.76 -2.13
CA GLN A 174 9.44 20.57 -1.75
C GLN A 174 7.97 20.89 -1.43
N VAL A 175 7.17 19.84 -1.43
CA VAL A 175 5.76 19.87 -1.03
C VAL A 175 5.54 18.84 0.05
N THR A 176 4.97 19.22 1.19
CA THR A 176 4.60 18.32 2.27
C THR A 176 3.11 18.01 2.28
N PHE A 177 2.77 16.85 2.83
CA PHE A 177 1.41 16.30 2.86
C PHE A 177 1.08 15.84 4.26
N THR A 178 -0.02 16.36 4.81
CA THR A 178 -0.53 16.04 6.15
C THR A 178 -1.95 15.49 6.07
N GLY A 179 -2.19 14.41 6.80
CA GLY A 179 -3.53 13.82 6.96
C GLY A 179 -4.19 14.23 8.28
N LEU A 180 -5.44 13.78 8.48
CA LEU A 180 -6.19 14.01 9.72
C LEU A 180 -5.80 13.05 10.85
N ASP A 181 -5.00 12.03 10.60
CA ASP A 181 -4.49 11.13 11.62
C ASP A 181 -3.45 11.85 12.52
N ARG A 182 -3.46 11.52 13.83
CA ARG A 182 -2.67 12.23 14.83
C ARG A 182 -1.88 11.28 15.71
N PRO A 183 -0.71 11.71 16.20
CA PRO A 183 0.03 10.97 17.21
C PRO A 183 -0.75 10.89 18.53
N MET A 184 -0.50 9.81 19.30
CA MET A 184 -1.11 9.63 20.61
C MET A 184 -0.56 10.62 21.67
N LEU A 185 0.70 11.00 21.52
CA LEU A 185 1.42 11.88 22.43
C LEU A 185 2.05 13.05 21.66
N PRO A 186 2.09 14.27 22.24
CA PRO A 186 2.73 15.42 21.61
C PRO A 186 4.24 15.22 21.29
N SER A 187 4.90 14.32 21.99
CA SER A 187 6.31 13.98 21.75
C SER A 187 6.54 13.11 20.49
N ILE A 188 5.49 12.50 19.93
CA ILE A 188 5.57 11.73 18.70
C ILE A 188 5.35 12.68 17.53
N PRO A 189 6.28 12.75 16.55
CA PRO A 189 6.09 13.65 15.41
C PRO A 189 4.88 13.26 14.56
N PRO A 190 4.09 14.26 14.08
CA PRO A 190 3.01 14.02 13.13
C PRO A 190 3.55 13.35 11.87
N PHE A 191 2.72 12.51 11.24
CA PHE A 191 3.14 11.80 10.02
C PHE A 191 3.04 12.74 8.83
N ILE A 192 4.16 13.30 8.43
CA ILE A 192 4.29 14.20 7.28
C ILE A 192 5.33 13.63 6.33
N LYS A 193 4.98 13.52 5.05
CA LYS A 193 5.88 13.14 3.97
C LYS A 193 6.04 14.32 3.01
N ALA A 194 7.19 14.35 2.34
CA ALA A 194 7.51 15.37 1.35
C ALA A 194 7.86 14.73 0.00
N LEU A 195 7.56 15.45 -1.07
CA LEU A 195 8.04 15.18 -2.42
C LEU A 195 8.80 16.41 -2.91
N ASP A 196 9.81 16.17 -3.73
CA ASP A 196 10.48 17.24 -4.47
C ASP A 196 9.48 17.91 -5.41
N ILE A 197 9.61 19.22 -5.59
CA ILE A 197 8.67 20.02 -6.38
C ILE A 197 8.56 19.53 -7.81
N ASP A 198 9.66 19.06 -8.40
CA ASP A 198 9.69 18.55 -9.77
C ASP A 198 8.80 17.29 -9.88
N HIS A 199 8.92 16.34 -8.94
CA HIS A 199 8.05 15.16 -8.93
C HIS A 199 6.60 15.51 -8.58
N ALA A 200 6.36 16.45 -7.67
CA ALA A 200 5.00 16.89 -7.34
C ALA A 200 4.27 17.52 -8.54
N ARG A 201 5.02 17.99 -9.56
CA ARG A 201 4.50 18.69 -10.76
C ARG A 201 4.67 17.93 -12.07
N ASP A 202 5.30 16.76 -12.09
CA ASP A 202 5.51 15.98 -13.32
C ASP A 202 4.21 15.43 -13.96
N GLY A 203 3.11 15.46 -13.21
CA GLY A 203 1.79 15.00 -13.64
C GLY A 203 1.45 13.57 -13.24
N GLU A 204 2.36 12.84 -12.58
CA GLU A 204 2.11 11.50 -12.07
C GLU A 204 1.26 11.53 -10.78
N VAL A 205 1.55 12.49 -9.89
CA VAL A 205 0.93 12.58 -8.55
C VAL A 205 -0.48 13.17 -8.63
N MET A 206 -1.41 12.60 -7.85
CA MET A 206 -2.79 13.06 -7.81
C MET A 206 -3.37 13.10 -6.39
N VAL A 207 -4.36 13.96 -6.19
CA VAL A 207 -5.26 13.97 -5.03
C VAL A 207 -6.52 13.20 -5.41
N ALA A 208 -6.63 11.98 -4.94
CA ALA A 208 -7.73 11.08 -5.27
C ALA A 208 -8.89 11.24 -4.29
N TYR A 209 -10.10 11.19 -4.81
CA TYR A 209 -11.37 11.13 -4.08
C TYR A 209 -12.19 9.86 -4.41
N GLY A 210 -11.77 9.10 -5.44
CA GLY A 210 -12.42 7.86 -5.87
C GLY A 210 -11.46 6.69 -5.94
N MET A 211 -12.01 5.49 -5.77
CA MET A 211 -11.30 4.22 -5.85
C MET A 211 -12.20 3.15 -6.44
N ASN A 212 -11.79 2.55 -7.56
CA ASN A 212 -12.54 1.51 -8.28
C ASN A 212 -13.97 1.93 -8.67
N GLY A 213 -14.18 3.19 -9.06
CA GLY A 213 -15.47 3.73 -9.49
C GLY A 213 -16.41 4.15 -8.36
N GLU A 214 -15.97 4.08 -7.10
CA GLU A 214 -16.71 4.49 -5.90
C GLU A 214 -15.97 5.59 -5.15
N ASP A 215 -16.60 6.23 -4.16
CA ASP A 215 -15.89 7.07 -3.21
C ASP A 215 -14.84 6.25 -2.46
N LEU A 216 -13.76 6.89 -2.01
CA LEU A 216 -12.72 6.22 -1.23
C LEU A 216 -13.33 5.51 0.00
N PRO A 217 -13.03 4.22 0.25
CA PRO A 217 -13.39 3.60 1.52
C PRO A 217 -12.77 4.35 2.70
N PHE A 218 -13.49 4.46 3.81
CA PHE A 218 -13.04 5.23 4.98
C PHE A 218 -11.64 4.83 5.45
N LEU A 219 -11.40 3.53 5.63
CA LEU A 219 -10.10 3.01 6.08
C LEU A 219 -8.98 3.18 5.03
N ASN A 220 -9.33 3.46 3.78
CA ASN A 220 -8.39 3.71 2.69
C ASN A 220 -8.19 5.19 2.37
N GLY A 221 -8.80 6.11 3.17
CA GLY A 221 -8.43 7.52 3.14
C GLY A 221 -9.54 8.50 2.75
N PHE A 222 -10.84 8.10 2.81
CA PHE A 222 -11.96 9.03 2.62
C PHE A 222 -11.79 10.33 3.45
N PRO A 223 -12.11 11.54 2.92
CA PRO A 223 -12.64 11.78 1.59
C PRO A 223 -11.56 12.00 0.52
N LEU A 224 -10.32 12.28 0.91
CA LEU A 224 -9.19 12.51 0.01
C LEU A 224 -7.94 11.73 0.44
N ARG A 225 -7.18 11.28 -0.53
CA ARG A 225 -5.84 10.76 -0.29
C ARG A 225 -4.86 11.20 -1.38
N LEU A 226 -3.58 11.30 -1.01
CA LEU A 226 -2.52 11.42 -1.99
C LEU A 226 -2.26 10.06 -2.65
N VAL A 227 -2.15 10.04 -3.96
CA VAL A 227 -1.71 8.92 -4.78
C VAL A 227 -0.42 9.32 -5.47
N VAL A 228 0.65 8.57 -5.21
CA VAL A 228 1.99 8.78 -5.76
C VAL A 228 2.38 7.53 -6.54
N PRO A 229 1.97 7.39 -7.80
CA PRO A 229 2.17 6.17 -8.58
C PRO A 229 3.64 5.77 -8.64
N GLY A 230 3.91 4.48 -8.56
CA GLY A 230 5.28 3.97 -8.56
C GLY A 230 6.05 4.12 -7.26
N TYR A 231 5.62 4.95 -6.32
CA TYR A 231 6.24 5.11 -5.00
C TYR A 231 5.62 4.19 -3.95
N TYR A 232 6.42 3.79 -2.96
CA TYR A 232 5.90 3.03 -1.83
C TYR A 232 4.81 3.79 -1.07
N GLY A 233 3.83 3.05 -0.53
CA GLY A 233 2.63 3.56 0.14
C GLY A 233 2.87 4.50 1.32
N THR A 234 4.12 4.63 1.80
CA THR A 234 4.48 5.60 2.83
C THR A 234 4.27 7.05 2.37
N TYR A 235 4.29 7.33 1.06
CA TYR A 235 4.00 8.65 0.49
C TYR A 235 2.51 8.90 0.25
N TRP A 236 1.69 7.87 0.26
CA TRP A 236 0.28 7.95 -0.09
C TRP A 236 -0.57 8.37 1.13
N THR A 237 -0.46 9.63 1.52
CA THR A 237 -1.14 10.18 2.70
C THR A 237 -2.65 10.01 2.62
N LYS A 238 -3.24 9.36 3.62
CA LYS A 238 -4.68 9.16 3.78
C LYS A 238 -5.34 10.31 4.52
N HIS A 239 -6.65 10.51 4.29
CA HIS A 239 -7.41 11.61 4.90
C HIS A 239 -6.67 12.94 4.71
N LEU A 240 -6.13 13.15 3.50
CA LEU A 240 -5.29 14.30 3.15
C LEU A 240 -6.05 15.60 3.40
N SER A 241 -5.54 16.43 4.29
CA SER A 241 -6.17 17.69 4.71
C SER A 241 -5.32 18.91 4.42
N GLU A 242 -4.00 18.74 4.25
CA GLU A 242 -3.09 19.86 4.04
C GLU A 242 -1.97 19.51 3.06
N ILE A 243 -1.72 20.46 2.15
CA ILE A 243 -0.60 20.48 1.20
C ILE A 243 0.16 21.77 1.45
N THR A 244 1.44 21.68 1.83
CA THR A 244 2.26 22.86 2.13
C THR A 244 3.49 22.89 1.25
N VAL A 245 3.64 23.94 0.44
CA VAL A 245 4.83 24.17 -0.39
C VAL A 245 5.93 24.81 0.47
N LEU A 246 7.15 24.33 0.31
CA LEU A 246 8.32 24.79 1.07
C LEU A 246 9.39 25.37 0.15
N PRO A 247 10.12 26.43 0.59
CA PRO A 247 11.28 26.97 -0.11
C PRO A 247 12.58 26.27 0.29
N ALA A 248 12.52 25.11 0.92
CA ALA A 248 13.67 24.33 1.38
C ALA A 248 13.30 22.85 1.55
N GLU A 249 14.29 21.98 1.67
CA GLU A 249 14.11 20.56 1.98
C GLU A 249 13.43 20.39 3.36
N TYR A 250 12.43 19.53 3.42
CA TYR A 250 11.73 19.18 4.65
C TYR A 250 12.55 18.22 5.50
N ASP A 251 12.94 18.63 6.70
CA ASP A 251 13.81 17.90 7.62
C ASP A 251 13.07 17.11 8.72
N GLY A 252 11.75 16.96 8.60
CA GLY A 252 10.94 16.27 9.57
C GLY A 252 11.28 14.79 9.73
N TYR A 253 10.96 14.23 10.92
CA TYR A 253 11.34 12.88 11.34
C TYR A 253 11.07 11.78 10.30
N TRP A 254 9.91 11.84 9.61
CA TRP A 254 9.48 10.79 8.67
C TRP A 254 10.17 10.88 7.30
N MET A 255 11.00 11.90 7.07
CA MET A 255 11.89 12.04 5.91
C MET A 255 13.36 11.90 6.30
N LYS A 256 13.77 12.52 7.42
CA LYS A 256 15.17 12.59 7.83
C LYS A 256 15.63 11.37 8.64
N THR A 257 14.72 10.69 9.35
CA THR A 257 15.06 9.61 10.28
C THR A 257 14.38 8.28 9.92
N ALA A 258 13.07 8.28 9.69
CA ALA A 258 12.31 7.08 9.35
C ALA A 258 12.07 6.94 7.84
N TYR A 259 11.74 5.73 7.39
CA TYR A 259 11.56 5.38 5.98
C TYR A 259 12.78 5.72 5.11
N ARG A 260 13.94 5.37 5.64
CA ARG A 260 15.22 5.50 4.94
C ARG A 260 15.83 4.14 4.68
N ILE A 261 16.59 4.05 3.61
CA ILE A 261 17.31 2.85 3.16
C ILE A 261 18.80 3.15 3.01
N PRO A 262 19.68 2.15 3.07
CA PRO A 262 21.11 2.34 2.77
C PRO A 262 21.28 3.03 1.41
N ASP A 263 22.19 4.01 1.38
CA ASP A 263 22.49 4.78 0.17
C ASP A 263 23.67 4.13 -0.58
N ASN A 264 23.40 2.97 -1.12
CA ASN A 264 24.29 2.20 -1.99
C ASN A 264 23.48 1.49 -3.08
N GLU A 265 24.14 0.88 -4.04
CA GLU A 265 23.50 0.25 -5.21
C GLU A 265 22.46 -0.82 -4.82
N CYS A 266 22.75 -1.66 -3.85
CA CYS A 266 21.83 -2.73 -3.44
C CYS A 266 20.75 -2.27 -2.44
N ALA A 267 20.85 -1.05 -1.90
CA ALA A 267 20.05 -0.58 -0.75
C ALA A 267 20.07 -1.58 0.43
N CYS A 268 21.24 -2.20 0.66
CA CYS A 268 21.43 -3.29 1.62
C CYS A 268 22.71 -3.13 2.43
N VAL A 269 22.81 -3.85 3.55
CA VAL A 269 24.02 -4.01 4.37
C VAL A 269 24.06 -5.42 4.95
N GLU A 270 25.22 -5.85 5.44
CA GLU A 270 25.34 -7.12 6.16
C GLU A 270 24.44 -7.15 7.40
N PRO A 271 23.80 -8.30 7.70
CA PRO A 271 22.98 -8.45 8.88
C PRO A 271 23.67 -8.01 10.16
N GLY A 272 22.95 -7.23 11.00
CA GLY A 272 23.50 -6.71 12.26
C GLY A 272 24.32 -5.45 12.12
N THR A 273 24.60 -4.95 10.91
CA THR A 273 25.33 -3.71 10.68
C THR A 273 24.41 -2.51 10.47
N ARG A 274 24.94 -1.30 10.61
CA ARG A 274 24.22 -0.06 10.31
C ARG A 274 24.81 0.57 9.03
N PRO A 275 23.97 1.09 8.13
CA PRO A 275 24.44 1.81 6.97
C PRO A 275 25.18 3.09 7.40
N GLN A 276 26.25 3.44 6.70
CA GLN A 276 26.99 4.70 6.93
C GLN A 276 26.17 5.91 6.46
N THR A 277 25.58 5.79 5.28
CA THR A 277 24.72 6.80 4.68
C THR A 277 23.36 6.20 4.33
N THR A 278 22.33 7.04 4.36
CA THR A 278 20.97 6.63 4.01
C THR A 278 20.30 7.68 3.14
N ARG A 279 19.36 7.25 2.33
CA ARG A 279 18.46 8.11 1.53
C ARG A 279 17.01 7.79 1.83
N PRO A 280 16.07 8.72 1.60
CA PRO A 280 14.64 8.42 1.69
C PRO A 280 14.27 7.26 0.75
N ILE A 281 13.33 6.43 1.18
CA ILE A 281 12.72 5.41 0.30
C ILE A 281 11.97 6.14 -0.82
N GLY A 282 11.94 5.56 -2.01
CA GLY A 282 11.33 6.19 -3.19
C GLY A 282 10.45 5.23 -3.99
N ARG A 283 10.81 5.01 -5.26
CA ARG A 283 10.09 4.14 -6.19
C ARG A 283 10.17 2.67 -5.78
N MET A 284 9.12 1.93 -6.10
CA MET A 284 9.04 0.49 -5.88
C MET A 284 10.02 -0.27 -6.76
N ASN A 285 10.60 -1.32 -6.19
CA ASN A 285 11.39 -2.28 -6.95
C ASN A 285 10.48 -3.17 -7.80
N THR A 286 11.01 -3.65 -8.93
CA THR A 286 10.40 -4.71 -9.75
C THR A 286 10.14 -5.95 -8.91
N ARG A 287 8.93 -6.49 -9.01
CA ARG A 287 8.48 -7.63 -8.21
C ARG A 287 7.47 -8.50 -8.96
N SER A 288 7.48 -9.81 -8.64
CA SER A 288 6.49 -10.77 -9.13
C SER A 288 6.13 -11.79 -8.07
N PHE A 289 4.95 -12.39 -8.22
CA PHE A 289 4.43 -13.44 -7.36
C PHE A 289 3.70 -14.51 -8.16
N LEU A 290 3.83 -15.76 -7.75
CA LEU A 290 2.87 -16.83 -8.07
C LEU A 290 1.66 -16.63 -7.16
N THR A 291 0.45 -16.52 -7.71
CA THR A 291 -0.78 -16.31 -6.94
C THR A 291 -1.74 -17.51 -7.03
N SER A 292 -1.63 -18.33 -8.07
CA SER A 292 -2.53 -19.46 -8.33
C SER A 292 -2.35 -20.63 -7.38
N HIS A 293 -1.18 -20.78 -6.76
CA HIS A 293 -0.83 -21.91 -5.90
C HIS A 293 -0.16 -21.44 -4.62
N GLN A 294 -0.35 -22.22 -3.55
CA GLN A 294 0.26 -21.99 -2.24
C GLN A 294 1.42 -22.95 -2.00
N PRO A 295 2.38 -22.61 -1.13
CA PRO A 295 3.42 -23.55 -0.73
C PRO A 295 2.86 -24.87 -0.18
N ALA A 296 3.46 -25.97 -0.57
CA ALA A 296 3.05 -27.34 -0.24
C ALA A 296 1.67 -27.76 -0.77
N GLU A 297 1.12 -27.06 -1.73
CA GLU A 297 -0.12 -27.47 -2.42
C GLU A 297 0.15 -28.72 -3.27
N HIS A 298 -0.81 -29.68 -3.21
CA HIS A 298 -0.77 -30.86 -4.04
C HIS A 298 -1.36 -30.58 -5.41
N VAL A 299 -0.58 -30.84 -6.47
CA VAL A 299 -1.01 -30.71 -7.86
C VAL A 299 -0.77 -32.02 -8.62
N ARG A 300 -1.53 -32.26 -9.69
CA ARG A 300 -1.35 -33.46 -10.51
C ARG A 300 -0.12 -33.35 -11.41
N THR A 301 0.58 -34.45 -11.58
CA THR A 301 1.66 -34.60 -12.58
C THR A 301 1.17 -34.22 -13.98
N GLY A 302 1.99 -33.49 -14.73
CA GLY A 302 1.72 -33.05 -16.08
C GLY A 302 1.59 -31.55 -16.22
N MET A 303 0.71 -31.09 -17.10
CA MET A 303 0.53 -29.68 -17.38
C MET A 303 -0.21 -28.97 -16.25
N VAL A 304 0.47 -28.08 -15.55
CA VAL A 304 -0.06 -27.24 -14.45
C VAL A 304 -0.15 -25.80 -14.92
N GLU A 305 -1.32 -25.17 -14.78
CA GLU A 305 -1.57 -23.78 -15.16
C GLU A 305 -1.13 -22.85 -14.02
N LEU A 306 -0.04 -22.14 -14.22
CA LEU A 306 0.49 -21.17 -13.28
C LEU A 306 0.03 -19.75 -13.64
N ARG A 307 -0.39 -18.97 -12.64
CA ARG A 307 -0.79 -17.57 -12.78
C ARG A 307 -0.21 -16.72 -11.67
N GLY A 308 0.00 -15.45 -11.99
CA GLY A 308 0.47 -14.50 -10.99
C GLY A 308 0.42 -13.06 -11.45
N ILE A 309 1.05 -12.22 -10.66
CA ILE A 309 1.14 -10.79 -10.88
C ILE A 309 2.59 -10.32 -10.84
N ALA A 310 2.89 -9.28 -11.61
CA ALA A 310 4.18 -8.58 -11.59
C ALA A 310 3.92 -7.08 -11.64
N PHE A 311 4.83 -6.27 -11.11
CA PHE A 311 4.76 -4.81 -11.11
C PHE A 311 6.12 -4.19 -10.79
N ASP A 312 6.25 -2.90 -11.04
CA ASP A 312 7.46 -2.12 -10.74
C ASP A 312 7.15 -0.66 -10.36
N GLY A 313 8.17 0.18 -10.34
CA GLY A 313 8.10 1.59 -9.98
C GLY A 313 7.62 2.53 -11.11
N GLY A 314 7.11 2.01 -12.25
CA GLY A 314 6.50 2.84 -13.29
C GLY A 314 7.03 2.64 -14.71
N SER A 315 8.12 1.90 -14.92
CA SER A 315 8.61 1.57 -16.27
C SER A 315 7.76 0.50 -16.96
N GLY A 316 6.94 -0.24 -16.18
CA GLY A 316 6.10 -1.32 -16.67
C GLY A 316 6.84 -2.64 -16.85
N ILE A 317 6.12 -3.76 -16.89
CA ILE A 317 6.68 -5.11 -16.99
C ILE A 317 6.86 -5.51 -18.43
N ALA A 318 8.11 -5.74 -18.85
CA ALA A 318 8.47 -6.19 -20.19
C ALA A 318 8.27 -7.70 -20.35
N ARG A 319 8.66 -8.51 -19.34
CA ARG A 319 8.49 -9.97 -19.36
C ARG A 319 8.48 -10.57 -17.96
N VAL A 320 7.91 -11.76 -17.87
CA VAL A 320 7.95 -12.60 -16.67
C VAL A 320 8.51 -13.97 -17.08
N LEU A 321 9.50 -14.42 -16.34
CA LEU A 321 10.15 -15.73 -16.51
C LEU A 321 9.74 -16.62 -15.34
N VAL A 322 9.42 -17.88 -15.63
CA VAL A 322 9.01 -18.88 -14.65
C VAL A 322 9.88 -20.11 -14.80
N SER A 323 10.34 -20.64 -13.68
CA SER A 323 11.04 -21.93 -13.60
C SER A 323 10.23 -22.89 -12.73
N GLY A 324 10.20 -24.15 -13.09
CA GLY A 324 9.59 -25.24 -12.33
C GLY A 324 10.61 -26.22 -11.72
N ASP A 325 11.91 -25.92 -11.87
CA ASP A 325 13.02 -26.79 -11.49
C ASP A 325 14.09 -26.06 -10.66
N GLY A 326 13.65 -25.13 -9.83
CA GLY A 326 14.52 -24.37 -8.92
C GLY A 326 15.46 -23.39 -9.61
N GLY A 327 15.16 -22.98 -10.85
CA GLY A 327 15.92 -21.98 -11.60
C GLY A 327 16.89 -22.55 -12.63
N ALA A 328 16.89 -23.86 -12.87
CA ALA A 328 17.74 -24.49 -13.88
C ALA A 328 17.29 -24.14 -15.32
N ASN A 329 15.97 -24.14 -15.56
CA ASN A 329 15.39 -23.74 -16.83
C ASN A 329 14.29 -22.70 -16.64
N TRP A 330 14.20 -21.75 -17.58
CA TRP A 330 13.26 -20.65 -17.53
C TRP A 330 12.41 -20.58 -18.79
N GLN A 331 11.11 -20.37 -18.61
CA GLN A 331 10.17 -20.15 -19.68
C GLN A 331 9.49 -18.80 -19.52
N GLN A 332 9.26 -18.11 -20.64
CA GLN A 332 8.57 -16.83 -20.64
C GLN A 332 7.06 -17.03 -20.53
N ALA A 333 6.45 -16.41 -19.53
CA ALA A 333 5.02 -16.39 -19.35
C ALA A 333 4.34 -15.43 -20.33
N ARG A 334 3.09 -15.72 -20.67
CA ARG A 334 2.21 -14.79 -21.40
C ARG A 334 1.71 -13.71 -20.44
N LEU A 335 1.91 -12.45 -20.81
CA LEU A 335 1.38 -11.30 -20.08
C LEU A 335 -0.10 -11.07 -20.42
N GLY A 336 -0.89 -10.64 -19.43
CA GLY A 336 -2.27 -10.24 -19.54
C GLY A 336 -2.44 -8.82 -20.10
N GLU A 337 -3.58 -8.19 -19.84
CA GLU A 337 -3.89 -6.82 -20.23
C GLU A 337 -2.94 -5.81 -19.58
N ASP A 338 -2.56 -4.78 -20.33
CA ASP A 338 -1.77 -3.65 -19.84
C ASP A 338 -2.68 -2.50 -19.40
N LEU A 339 -2.74 -2.27 -18.11
CA LEU A 339 -3.48 -1.15 -17.51
C LEU A 339 -2.57 0.06 -17.18
N GLY A 340 -1.36 0.07 -17.74
CA GLY A 340 -0.36 1.11 -17.54
C GLY A 340 0.81 0.69 -16.65
N GLY A 341 1.93 1.44 -16.73
CA GLY A 341 3.21 1.10 -16.09
C GLY A 341 3.16 1.00 -14.57
N TYR A 342 2.18 1.58 -13.91
CA TYR A 342 2.03 1.55 -12.46
C TYR A 342 1.12 0.44 -11.94
N SER A 343 0.46 -0.32 -12.85
CA SER A 343 -0.50 -1.38 -12.51
C SER A 343 0.18 -2.72 -12.28
N PHE A 344 -0.55 -3.64 -11.62
CA PHE A 344 -0.23 -5.05 -11.76
C PHE A 344 -0.29 -5.46 -13.23
N ARG A 345 0.63 -6.34 -13.62
CA ARG A 345 0.61 -7.07 -14.87
C ARG A 345 0.35 -8.54 -14.56
N GLU A 346 -0.80 -9.06 -14.92
CA GLU A 346 -1.04 -10.50 -14.83
C GLU A 346 -0.12 -11.26 -15.75
N TRP A 347 0.24 -12.48 -15.36
CA TRP A 347 0.94 -13.42 -16.21
C TRP A 347 0.38 -14.83 -16.05
N ARG A 348 0.52 -15.65 -17.10
CA ARG A 348 0.07 -17.05 -17.14
C ARG A 348 1.07 -17.91 -17.90
N LEU A 349 1.26 -19.16 -17.42
CA LEU A 349 2.10 -20.15 -18.08
C LEU A 349 1.59 -21.56 -17.73
N GLY A 350 1.35 -22.38 -18.76
CA GLY A 350 1.24 -23.83 -18.61
C GLY A 350 2.62 -24.45 -18.52
N LEU A 351 2.94 -25.12 -17.40
CA LEU A 351 4.24 -25.73 -17.15
C LEU A 351 4.08 -27.22 -16.88
N SER A 352 4.83 -28.07 -17.57
CA SER A 352 4.85 -29.51 -17.30
C SER A 352 5.71 -29.80 -16.08
N LEU A 353 5.08 -30.30 -15.01
CA LEU A 353 5.74 -30.64 -13.76
C LEU A 353 5.87 -32.17 -13.62
N PRO A 354 7.08 -32.70 -13.36
CA PRO A 354 7.29 -34.10 -13.05
C PRO A 354 6.79 -34.44 -11.65
N GLY A 355 6.53 -35.72 -11.37
CA GLY A 355 6.20 -36.18 -10.03
C GLY A 355 7.32 -35.92 -9.03
N GLY A 356 6.96 -35.61 -7.78
CA GLY A 356 7.87 -35.21 -6.71
C GLY A 356 7.64 -33.78 -6.27
N THR A 357 8.63 -33.15 -5.64
CA THR A 357 8.57 -31.74 -5.25
C THR A 357 9.12 -30.88 -6.39
N SER A 358 8.31 -29.91 -6.87
CA SER A 358 8.73 -28.91 -7.86
C SER A 358 8.86 -27.53 -7.19
N GLU A 359 10.02 -26.90 -7.32
CA GLU A 359 10.25 -25.54 -6.83
C GLU A 359 9.98 -24.52 -7.93
N ILE A 360 8.87 -23.79 -7.78
CA ILE A 360 8.46 -22.76 -8.72
C ILE A 360 9.10 -21.43 -8.34
N LEU A 361 9.82 -20.82 -9.28
CA LEU A 361 10.40 -19.49 -9.18
C LEU A 361 9.77 -18.57 -10.22
N VAL A 362 9.52 -17.33 -9.85
CA VAL A 362 8.98 -16.31 -10.75
C VAL A 362 9.87 -15.07 -10.71
N ARG A 363 10.33 -14.61 -11.87
CA ARG A 363 11.18 -13.43 -12.02
C ARG A 363 10.61 -12.48 -13.06
N ALA A 364 10.30 -11.24 -12.65
CA ALA A 364 9.93 -10.18 -13.59
C ALA A 364 11.14 -9.38 -14.04
N GLU A 365 11.03 -8.84 -15.25
CA GLU A 365 11.92 -7.86 -15.81
C GLU A 365 11.09 -6.67 -16.31
N ALA A 366 11.43 -5.48 -15.82
CA ALA A 366 10.76 -4.25 -16.20
C ALA A 366 11.35 -3.66 -17.49
N SER A 367 10.66 -2.70 -18.10
CA SER A 367 11.04 -2.13 -19.39
C SER A 367 12.35 -1.34 -19.35
N ASP A 368 12.76 -0.86 -18.17
CA ASP A 368 14.07 -0.24 -17.93
C ASP A 368 15.21 -1.24 -17.68
N GLY A 369 14.93 -2.56 -17.74
CA GLY A 369 15.87 -3.63 -17.48
C GLY A 369 16.03 -4.01 -16.00
N SER A 370 15.35 -3.34 -15.09
CA SER A 370 15.38 -3.70 -13.67
C SER A 370 14.70 -5.05 -13.43
N THR A 371 15.20 -5.80 -12.44
CA THR A 371 14.71 -7.15 -12.16
C THR A 371 14.94 -7.54 -10.70
N GLN A 372 14.40 -8.68 -10.31
CA GLN A 372 14.51 -9.23 -8.96
C GLN A 372 15.84 -9.95 -8.75
N PRO A 373 16.51 -9.76 -7.59
CA PRO A 373 17.67 -10.57 -7.20
C PRO A 373 17.24 -11.98 -6.79
N PHE A 374 18.13 -12.96 -6.96
CA PHE A 374 17.91 -14.33 -6.49
C PHE A 374 18.17 -14.46 -4.98
N GLU A 375 19.08 -13.65 -4.44
CA GLU A 375 19.41 -13.65 -3.02
C GLU A 375 18.72 -12.49 -2.28
N PRO A 376 18.20 -12.75 -1.07
CA PRO A 376 17.58 -11.71 -0.27
C PRO A 376 18.57 -10.61 0.09
N ARG A 377 18.17 -9.36 -0.08
CA ARG A 377 18.94 -8.18 0.35
C ARG A 377 18.47 -7.78 1.74
N TRP A 378 19.38 -7.78 2.71
CA TRP A 378 19.06 -7.41 4.08
C TRP A 378 19.33 -5.93 4.36
N GLN A 379 18.47 -5.31 5.14
CA GLN A 379 18.68 -3.97 5.71
C GLN A 379 17.88 -3.82 7.01
N PRO A 380 18.31 -2.93 7.95
CA PRO A 380 17.76 -2.87 9.32
C PRO A 380 16.26 -2.64 9.43
N SER A 381 15.63 -2.06 8.42
CA SER A 381 14.19 -1.76 8.43
C SER A 381 13.34 -2.80 7.70
N GLY A 382 13.95 -3.73 6.95
CA GLY A 382 13.24 -4.74 6.15
C GLY A 382 12.28 -4.13 5.12
N TYR A 383 12.67 -3.01 4.51
CA TYR A 383 11.91 -2.36 3.44
C TYR A 383 12.28 -2.91 2.07
N MET A 384 11.41 -2.69 1.09
CA MET A 384 11.70 -2.88 -0.34
C MET A 384 12.07 -4.32 -0.73
N ARG A 385 11.63 -5.34 0.04
CA ARG A 385 11.88 -6.74 -0.33
C ARG A 385 11.35 -7.04 -1.72
N ASN A 386 12.23 -7.54 -2.60
CA ASN A 386 11.89 -7.87 -3.98
C ASN A 386 12.63 -9.13 -4.51
N VAL A 387 13.16 -9.95 -3.64
CA VAL A 387 13.81 -11.22 -4.04
C VAL A 387 12.84 -12.09 -4.84
N VAL A 388 13.38 -12.92 -5.74
CA VAL A 388 12.63 -13.99 -6.39
C VAL A 388 12.06 -14.92 -5.32
N GLU A 389 10.74 -14.94 -5.19
CA GLU A 389 10.07 -15.80 -4.22
C GLU A 389 10.02 -17.25 -4.74
N ARG A 390 10.10 -18.21 -3.82
CA ARG A 390 10.14 -19.65 -4.07
C ARG A 390 8.85 -20.29 -3.55
N THR A 391 8.21 -21.10 -4.38
CA THR A 391 7.00 -21.85 -4.01
C THR A 391 7.20 -23.33 -4.33
N ALA A 392 7.31 -24.15 -3.30
CA ALA A 392 7.39 -25.60 -3.47
C ALA A 392 5.99 -26.19 -3.63
N LEU A 393 5.77 -26.99 -4.67
CA LEU A 393 4.54 -27.73 -4.93
C LEU A 393 4.81 -29.24 -4.82
N GLU A 394 3.84 -29.98 -4.26
CA GLU A 394 3.88 -31.44 -4.22
C GLU A 394 3.13 -32.01 -5.42
N VAL A 395 3.87 -32.65 -6.34
CA VAL A 395 3.35 -33.12 -7.64
C VAL A 395 3.15 -34.64 -7.61
N SER A 396 1.94 -35.13 -7.84
CA SER A 396 1.60 -36.56 -7.77
C SER A 396 0.58 -37.00 -8.83
#